data_770ba77b9c6db75f37e69edc627c5b99
#
_entry.id   770ba77b9c6db75f37e69edc627c5b99
#
_cell.length_a   1.000
_cell.length_b   1.000
_cell.length_c   1.000
_cell.angle_alpha   90.00
_cell.angle_beta   90.00
_cell.angle_gamma   90.00
#
_symmetry.space_group_name_H-M   'P 1'
#
loop_
_entity.id
_entity.type
_entity.pdbx_description
1 polymer ?
#
loop_
_entity_poly.entity_id
_entity_poly.type
_entity_poly.pdbx_seq_one_letter_code
_entity_poly.pdbx_strand_id
1 'polypeptide(L)'
;ISFYDEKKRVEMTALPATNYEITTLIDFNSPVLGTQHASLKSLKDFKSEIAPCRTFCFLHELEMLIDNNLIKGGDINNAIVIVDKAVTNEEMGRLAKAFGRTKVEVKSEGYLNNLELRFPNEPARHKLLDVVGDLALIGYPIKAHIIANRPGHSSNVEFARKIKQYIKKNKHTKGIPLYNPNQPPVYTQQQIEKTLPHRYPFLLVDKIIELNAEY
;
A
#
# COMPACT_ATOMS: atom_id res chain seq x y z
N ILE A 1 -4.67 1.39 13.23
CA ILE A 1 -5.64 1.90 12.22
C ILE A 1 -6.07 0.72 11.38
N SER A 2 -7.39 0.48 11.27
CA SER A 2 -7.93 -0.61 10.47
C SER A 2 -8.88 -0.08 9.39
N PHE A 3 -8.95 -0.79 8.27
CA PHE A 3 -9.82 -0.52 7.14
C PHE A 3 -10.45 -1.85 6.68
N TYR A 4 -11.73 -1.82 6.39
CA TYR A 4 -12.46 -2.98 5.90
C TYR A 4 -13.37 -2.54 4.75
N ASP A 5 -13.30 -3.27 3.63
CA ASP A 5 -14.21 -3.16 2.49
C ASP A 5 -14.98 -4.49 2.36
N GLU A 6 -16.22 -4.47 2.82
CA GLU A 6 -17.08 -5.67 2.86
C GLU A 6 -17.34 -6.24 1.45
N LYS A 7 -17.57 -5.36 0.47
CA LYS A 7 -17.88 -5.79 -0.91
C LYS A 7 -16.74 -6.54 -1.56
N LYS A 8 -15.51 -6.07 -1.32
CA LYS A 8 -14.28 -6.68 -1.86
C LYS A 8 -13.64 -7.67 -0.92
N ARG A 9 -14.15 -7.80 0.30
CA ARG A 9 -13.56 -8.61 1.38
C ARG A 9 -12.09 -8.26 1.65
N VAL A 10 -11.77 -6.96 1.57
CA VAL A 10 -10.43 -6.43 1.84
C VAL A 10 -10.35 -6.00 3.29
N GLU A 11 -9.31 -6.44 3.96
CA GLU A 11 -9.00 -5.99 5.32
C GLU A 11 -7.55 -5.50 5.37
N MET A 12 -7.35 -4.29 5.88
CA MET A 12 -6.02 -3.72 6.05
C MET A 12 -5.87 -3.11 7.43
N THR A 13 -4.75 -3.39 8.07
CA THR A 13 -4.45 -2.86 9.41
C THR A 13 -3.02 -2.35 9.48
N ALA A 14 -2.85 -1.16 10.07
CA ALA A 14 -1.54 -0.62 10.44
C ALA A 14 -1.38 -0.72 11.97
N LEU A 15 -0.42 -1.52 12.40
CA LEU A 15 0.00 -1.69 13.79
C LEU A 15 1.26 -0.88 14.05
N PRO A 16 1.44 -0.27 15.23
CA PRO A 16 2.69 0.39 15.58
C PRO A 16 3.89 -0.56 15.47
N ALA A 17 4.95 -0.10 14.82
CA ALA A 17 6.21 -0.83 14.72
C ALA A 17 7.39 0.15 14.65
N THR A 18 8.59 -0.33 14.92
CA THR A 18 9.82 0.48 14.85
C THR A 18 10.27 0.74 13.42
N ASN A 19 9.91 -0.17 12.50
CA ASN A 19 10.24 -0.11 11.09
C ASN A 19 8.97 -0.10 10.22
N TYR A 20 9.16 0.12 8.92
CA TYR A 20 8.11 -0.11 7.94
C TYR A 20 8.15 -1.57 7.51
N GLU A 21 7.14 -2.32 7.90
CA GLU A 21 6.97 -3.74 7.62
C GLU A 21 5.64 -3.96 6.91
N ILE A 22 5.59 -4.92 6.00
CA ILE A 22 4.36 -5.25 5.27
C ILE A 22 4.19 -6.77 5.21
N THR A 23 2.98 -7.23 5.46
CA THR A 23 2.56 -8.60 5.20
C THR A 23 1.30 -8.56 4.35
N THR A 24 1.30 -9.27 3.23
CA THR A 24 0.13 -9.43 2.37
C THR A 24 -0.32 -10.88 2.37
N LEU A 25 -1.64 -11.07 2.36
CA LEU A 25 -2.29 -12.35 2.12
C LEU A 25 -3.20 -12.18 0.91
N ILE A 26 -3.12 -13.10 -0.04
CA ILE A 26 -3.99 -13.14 -1.21
C ILE A 26 -4.74 -14.47 -1.28
N ASP A 27 -5.98 -14.38 -1.69
CA ASP A 27 -6.85 -15.52 -1.97
C ASP A 27 -7.89 -15.08 -3.00
N PHE A 28 -7.77 -15.61 -4.19
CA PHE A 28 -8.66 -15.32 -5.32
C PHE A 28 -9.66 -16.44 -5.57
N ASN A 29 -9.76 -17.39 -4.65
CA ASN A 29 -10.59 -18.59 -4.82
C ASN A 29 -10.25 -19.38 -6.11
N SER A 30 -8.99 -19.34 -6.52
CA SER A 30 -8.47 -20.04 -7.69
C SER A 30 -7.72 -21.30 -7.27
N PRO A 31 -8.04 -22.46 -7.85
CA PRO A 31 -7.32 -23.70 -7.54
C PRO A 31 -5.85 -23.64 -7.98
N VAL A 32 -5.51 -22.79 -8.95
CA VAL A 32 -4.14 -22.63 -9.46
C VAL A 32 -3.29 -21.79 -8.51
N LEU A 33 -3.84 -20.67 -8.04
CA LEU A 33 -3.10 -19.79 -7.13
C LEU A 33 -3.11 -20.27 -5.67
N GLY A 34 -4.23 -20.83 -5.23
CA GLY A 34 -4.47 -21.09 -3.82
C GLY A 34 -4.41 -19.81 -2.98
N THR A 35 -4.18 -19.98 -1.69
CA THR A 35 -3.90 -18.89 -0.76
C THR A 35 -2.39 -18.70 -0.65
N GLN A 36 -1.92 -17.47 -0.84
CA GLN A 36 -0.51 -17.13 -0.74
C GLN A 36 -0.29 -15.94 0.18
N HIS A 37 0.90 -15.88 0.77
CA HIS A 37 1.31 -14.72 1.54
C HIS A 37 2.74 -14.29 1.17
N ALA A 38 3.04 -13.01 1.42
CA ALA A 38 4.37 -12.45 1.32
C ALA A 38 4.59 -11.45 2.46
N SER A 39 5.83 -11.34 2.92
CA SER A 39 6.21 -10.38 3.96
C SER A 39 7.50 -9.67 3.58
N LEU A 40 7.56 -8.36 3.85
CA LEU A 40 8.74 -7.53 3.76
C LEU A 40 9.01 -6.94 5.15
N LYS A 41 10.10 -7.35 5.78
CA LYS A 41 10.48 -6.88 7.12
C LYS A 41 11.36 -5.62 7.09
N SER A 42 11.97 -5.34 5.95
CA SER A 42 12.83 -4.18 5.76
C SER A 42 12.78 -3.71 4.31
N LEU A 43 12.69 -2.41 4.08
CA LEU A 43 12.79 -1.83 2.74
C LEU A 43 14.15 -2.09 2.05
N LYS A 44 15.18 -2.47 2.81
CA LYS A 44 16.49 -2.85 2.24
C LYS A 44 16.38 -4.08 1.33
N ASP A 45 15.48 -4.99 1.64
CA ASP A 45 15.27 -6.25 0.92
C ASP A 45 14.32 -6.08 -0.27
N PHE A 46 13.69 -4.91 -0.42
CA PHE A 46 12.71 -4.63 -1.48
C PHE A 46 13.26 -4.90 -2.88
N LYS A 47 14.50 -4.45 -3.16
CA LYS A 47 15.12 -4.58 -4.48
C LYS A 47 15.32 -6.03 -4.89
N SER A 48 15.71 -6.90 -3.96
CA SER A 48 16.01 -8.31 -4.24
C SER A 48 14.77 -9.20 -4.17
N GLU A 49 13.85 -8.91 -3.26
CA GLU A 49 12.75 -9.83 -2.96
C GLU A 49 11.41 -9.43 -3.59
N ILE A 50 11.17 -8.14 -3.80
CA ILE A 50 9.85 -7.64 -4.21
C ILE A 50 9.87 -7.02 -5.60
N ALA A 51 10.84 -6.14 -5.88
CA ALA A 51 10.90 -5.43 -7.16
C ALA A 51 10.97 -6.33 -8.41
N PRO A 52 11.55 -7.53 -8.37
CA PRO A 52 11.57 -8.41 -9.53
C PRO A 52 10.21 -9.07 -9.83
N CYS A 53 9.21 -8.99 -8.95
CA CYS A 53 7.96 -9.74 -9.08
C CYS A 53 7.07 -9.14 -10.15
N ARG A 54 6.63 -9.99 -11.08
CA ARG A 54 5.77 -9.60 -12.20
C ARG A 54 4.32 -9.46 -11.74
N THR A 55 3.59 -8.59 -12.44
CA THR A 55 2.13 -8.52 -12.32
C THR A 55 1.48 -9.82 -12.80
N PHE A 56 0.23 -10.03 -12.40
CA PHE A 56 -0.54 -11.19 -12.84
C PHE A 56 -1.98 -10.78 -13.15
N CYS A 57 -2.61 -11.58 -14.02
CA CYS A 57 -4.04 -11.50 -14.31
C CYS A 57 -4.57 -12.92 -14.60
N PHE A 58 -5.87 -13.09 -14.47
CA PHE A 58 -6.53 -14.30 -14.92
C PHE A 58 -6.79 -14.24 -16.43
N LEU A 59 -6.82 -15.39 -17.07
CA LEU A 59 -7.04 -15.47 -18.52
C LEU A 59 -8.34 -14.78 -18.94
N HIS A 60 -9.43 -15.00 -18.20
CA HIS A 60 -10.72 -14.37 -18.49
C HIS A 60 -10.69 -12.83 -18.34
N GLU A 61 -9.87 -12.29 -17.44
CA GLU A 61 -9.65 -10.84 -17.32
C GLU A 61 -8.87 -10.32 -18.53
N LEU A 62 -7.86 -11.08 -18.96
CA LEU A 62 -7.04 -10.75 -20.11
C LEU A 62 -7.87 -10.69 -21.39
N GLU A 63 -8.79 -11.62 -21.62
CA GLU A 63 -9.71 -11.61 -22.75
C GLU A 63 -10.57 -10.36 -22.77
N MET A 64 -11.16 -9.97 -21.65
CA MET A 64 -11.91 -8.72 -21.54
C MET A 64 -11.04 -7.48 -21.84
N LEU A 65 -9.77 -7.49 -21.42
CA LEU A 65 -8.84 -6.39 -21.70
C LEU A 65 -8.48 -6.30 -23.19
N ILE A 66 -8.32 -7.46 -23.86
CA ILE A 66 -8.10 -7.54 -25.32
C ILE A 66 -9.31 -6.99 -26.07
N ASP A 67 -10.50 -7.49 -25.76
CA ASP A 67 -11.75 -7.12 -26.43
C ASP A 67 -12.07 -5.61 -26.29
N ASN A 68 -11.67 -5.00 -25.19
CA ASN A 68 -11.83 -3.57 -24.94
C ASN A 68 -10.61 -2.71 -25.35
N ASN A 69 -9.61 -3.28 -26.03
CA ASN A 69 -8.38 -2.60 -26.46
C ASN A 69 -7.64 -1.87 -25.33
N LEU A 70 -7.64 -2.45 -24.13
CA LEU A 70 -7.06 -1.88 -22.91
C LEU A 70 -5.62 -2.35 -22.65
N ILE A 71 -5.10 -3.30 -23.43
CA ILE A 71 -3.71 -3.76 -23.29
C ILE A 71 -2.79 -2.78 -24.01
N LYS A 72 -2.27 -1.82 -23.25
CA LYS A 72 -1.32 -0.81 -23.75
C LYS A 72 0.10 -1.09 -23.22
N GLY A 73 0.76 -2.14 -23.72
CA GLY A 73 2.15 -2.45 -23.33
C GLY A 73 2.31 -3.64 -22.39
N GLY A 74 1.24 -4.39 -22.11
CA GLY A 74 1.36 -5.71 -21.46
C GLY A 74 1.98 -6.71 -22.45
N ASP A 75 3.10 -7.32 -22.06
CA ASP A 75 3.72 -8.43 -22.79
C ASP A 75 3.62 -9.68 -21.90
N ILE A 76 3.48 -10.81 -22.54
CA ILE A 76 3.48 -12.14 -21.93
C ILE A 76 4.77 -12.44 -21.10
N ASN A 77 5.82 -11.66 -21.33
CA ASN A 77 7.07 -11.79 -20.57
C ASN A 77 7.10 -10.95 -19.27
N ASN A 78 6.23 -9.95 -19.15
CA ASN A 78 6.18 -9.04 -17.99
C ASN A 78 4.94 -9.24 -17.12
N ALA A 79 4.05 -10.14 -17.48
CA ALA A 79 2.87 -10.53 -16.72
C ALA A 79 2.73 -12.06 -16.60
N ILE A 80 2.24 -12.50 -15.46
CA ILE A 80 1.87 -13.90 -15.21
C ILE A 80 0.39 -14.04 -15.57
N VAL A 81 0.09 -14.85 -16.57
CA VAL A 81 -1.31 -15.14 -16.94
C VAL A 81 -1.71 -16.49 -16.33
N ILE A 82 -2.71 -16.45 -15.47
CA ILE A 82 -3.23 -17.61 -14.73
C ILE A 82 -4.42 -18.18 -15.50
N VAL A 83 -4.33 -19.46 -15.79
CA VAL A 83 -5.34 -20.22 -16.50
C VAL A 83 -6.02 -21.15 -15.50
N ASP A 84 -7.16 -20.75 -15.00
CA ASP A 84 -7.93 -21.48 -13.97
C ASP A 84 -9.10 -22.30 -14.56
N LYS A 85 -9.23 -22.29 -15.89
CA LYS A 85 -10.25 -23.05 -16.65
C LYS A 85 -9.63 -23.71 -17.86
N ALA A 86 -10.25 -24.79 -18.32
CA ALA A 86 -9.87 -25.39 -19.59
C ALA A 86 -10.02 -24.38 -20.74
N VAL A 87 -9.00 -24.27 -21.56
CA VAL A 87 -8.93 -23.32 -22.69
C VAL A 87 -9.07 -24.10 -23.98
N THR A 88 -9.91 -23.62 -24.89
CA THR A 88 -10.09 -24.21 -26.19
C THR A 88 -8.96 -23.83 -27.16
N ASN A 89 -8.76 -24.62 -28.21
CA ASN A 89 -7.76 -24.30 -29.23
C ASN A 89 -8.06 -22.97 -29.94
N GLU A 90 -9.34 -22.58 -30.04
CA GLU A 90 -9.76 -21.31 -30.62
C GLU A 90 -9.37 -20.12 -29.77
N GLU A 91 -9.60 -20.19 -28.45
CA GLU A 91 -9.17 -19.18 -27.49
C GLU A 91 -7.64 -19.04 -27.48
N MET A 92 -6.91 -20.16 -27.52
CA MET A 92 -5.45 -20.16 -27.64
C MET A 92 -4.96 -19.47 -28.90
N GLY A 93 -5.65 -19.69 -30.03
CA GLY A 93 -5.36 -19.02 -31.31
C GLY A 93 -5.60 -17.50 -31.24
N ARG A 94 -6.68 -17.06 -30.59
CA ARG A 94 -6.99 -15.64 -30.38
C ARG A 94 -5.91 -14.97 -29.51
N LEU A 95 -5.50 -15.60 -28.44
CA LEU A 95 -4.44 -15.12 -27.56
C LEU A 95 -3.09 -15.02 -28.29
N ALA A 96 -2.71 -16.05 -29.04
CA ALA A 96 -1.50 -16.03 -29.84
C ALA A 96 -1.47 -14.83 -30.79
N LYS A 97 -2.58 -14.60 -31.52
CA LYS A 97 -2.72 -13.45 -32.41
C LYS A 97 -2.66 -12.12 -31.68
N ALA A 98 -3.32 -11.98 -30.55
CA ALA A 98 -3.31 -10.75 -29.74
C ALA A 98 -1.91 -10.37 -29.24
N PHE A 99 -1.09 -11.37 -28.92
CA PHE A 99 0.32 -11.17 -28.48
C PHE A 99 1.34 -11.23 -29.64
N GLY A 100 0.91 -11.28 -30.88
CA GLY A 100 1.81 -11.38 -32.03
C GLY A 100 2.69 -12.64 -32.03
N ARG A 101 2.20 -13.73 -31.45
CA ARG A 101 2.87 -15.03 -31.35
C ARG A 101 2.27 -16.06 -32.30
N THR A 102 3.09 -16.99 -32.75
CA THR A 102 2.65 -18.11 -33.61
C THR A 102 1.88 -19.16 -32.83
N LYS A 103 2.23 -19.35 -31.55
CA LYS A 103 1.62 -20.35 -30.66
C LYS A 103 1.69 -19.88 -29.21
N VAL A 104 0.68 -20.23 -28.44
CA VAL A 104 0.60 -20.06 -27.00
C VAL A 104 0.26 -21.43 -26.41
N GLU A 105 0.89 -21.83 -25.31
CA GLU A 105 0.70 -23.12 -24.67
C GLU A 105 0.34 -22.97 -23.20
N VAL A 106 -0.41 -23.92 -22.67
CA VAL A 106 -0.73 -24.02 -21.24
C VAL A 106 -0.34 -25.39 -20.76
N LYS A 107 0.51 -25.45 -19.73
CA LYS A 107 0.75 -26.69 -18.98
C LYS A 107 -0.41 -26.98 -18.03
N SER A 108 -0.44 -28.21 -17.54
CA SER A 108 -1.35 -28.68 -16.49
C SER A 108 -1.33 -27.84 -15.21
N GLU A 109 -0.30 -27.02 -15.00
CA GLU A 109 -0.05 -26.22 -13.80
C GLU A 109 -0.72 -24.82 -13.85
N GLY A 110 -1.42 -24.48 -14.92
CA GLY A 110 -2.26 -23.30 -15.01
C GLY A 110 -1.56 -21.96 -15.26
N TYR A 111 -0.32 -21.95 -15.74
CA TYR A 111 0.34 -20.73 -16.21
C TYR A 111 0.51 -20.74 -17.74
N LEU A 112 0.17 -19.62 -18.37
CA LEU A 112 0.31 -19.47 -19.80
C LEU A 112 1.78 -19.57 -20.22
N ASN A 113 2.07 -20.23 -21.36
CA ASN A 113 3.41 -20.46 -21.90
C ASN A 113 4.38 -21.14 -20.96
N ASN A 114 3.86 -21.92 -20.01
CA ASN A 114 4.72 -22.67 -19.10
C ASN A 114 5.70 -21.77 -18.32
N LEU A 115 5.25 -20.57 -17.99
CA LEU A 115 6.04 -19.57 -17.30
C LEU A 115 6.55 -20.11 -15.95
N GLU A 116 7.86 -20.05 -15.74
CA GLU A 116 8.45 -20.29 -14.42
C GLU A 116 8.33 -19.05 -13.55
N LEU A 117 7.83 -19.23 -12.34
CA LEU A 117 7.75 -18.17 -11.35
C LEU A 117 9.15 -17.86 -10.82
N ARG A 118 9.45 -16.57 -10.63
CA ARG A 118 10.71 -16.11 -10.00
C ARG A 118 10.77 -16.47 -8.52
N PHE A 119 9.60 -16.52 -7.87
CA PHE A 119 9.39 -16.95 -6.50
C PHE A 119 8.13 -17.81 -6.43
N PRO A 120 8.06 -18.84 -5.58
CA PRO A 120 6.86 -19.68 -5.46
C PRO A 120 5.58 -18.89 -5.12
N ASN A 121 5.73 -17.75 -4.44
CA ASN A 121 4.67 -16.83 -4.05
C ASN A 121 4.77 -15.47 -4.80
N GLU A 122 5.24 -15.47 -6.04
CA GLU A 122 5.44 -14.25 -6.84
C GLU A 122 4.18 -13.38 -6.93
N PRO A 123 2.96 -13.92 -7.11
CA PRO A 123 1.73 -13.14 -7.08
C PRO A 123 1.49 -12.39 -5.77
N ALA A 124 1.73 -13.03 -4.61
CA ALA A 124 1.58 -12.37 -3.32
C ALA A 124 2.63 -11.28 -3.11
N ARG A 125 3.87 -11.50 -3.58
CA ARG A 125 4.95 -10.50 -3.56
C ARG A 125 4.61 -9.29 -4.45
N HIS A 126 4.00 -9.53 -5.62
CA HIS A 126 3.53 -8.42 -6.46
C HIS A 126 2.43 -7.61 -5.78
N LYS A 127 1.49 -8.25 -5.10
CA LYS A 127 0.48 -7.53 -4.30
C LYS A 127 1.08 -6.74 -3.15
N LEU A 128 2.17 -7.22 -2.56
CA LEU A 128 2.94 -6.45 -1.59
C LEU A 128 3.61 -5.23 -2.25
N LEU A 129 4.16 -5.37 -3.46
CA LEU A 129 4.71 -4.25 -4.24
C LEU A 129 3.64 -3.18 -4.47
N ASP A 130 2.43 -3.57 -4.88
CA ASP A 130 1.29 -2.66 -5.05
C ASP A 130 1.00 -1.88 -3.76
N VAL A 131 0.97 -2.56 -2.60
CA VAL A 131 0.75 -1.91 -1.30
C VAL A 131 1.85 -0.89 -1.00
N VAL A 132 3.13 -1.21 -1.25
CA VAL A 132 4.24 -0.26 -1.07
C VAL A 132 4.04 1.00 -1.92
N GLY A 133 3.72 0.81 -3.20
CA GLY A 133 3.52 1.91 -4.14
C GLY A 133 2.32 2.78 -3.79
N ASP A 134 1.17 2.17 -3.52
CA ASP A 134 -0.07 2.90 -3.23
C ASP A 134 0.00 3.64 -1.89
N LEU A 135 0.65 3.06 -0.86
CA LEU A 135 0.82 3.72 0.43
C LEU A 135 1.85 4.87 0.39
N ALA A 136 2.72 4.93 -0.62
CA ALA A 136 3.59 6.09 -0.83
C ALA A 136 2.80 7.40 -1.05
N LEU A 137 1.54 7.31 -1.51
CA LEU A 137 0.62 8.45 -1.64
C LEU A 137 0.30 9.15 -0.30
N ILE A 138 0.59 8.53 0.83
CA ILE A 138 0.47 9.16 2.16
C ILE A 138 1.41 10.37 2.24
N GLY A 139 2.61 10.30 1.62
CA GLY A 139 3.58 11.39 1.56
C GLY A 139 4.39 11.56 2.86
N TYR A 140 4.37 10.58 3.76
CA TYR A 140 5.14 10.55 5.00
C TYR A 140 5.81 9.19 5.20
N PRO A 141 7.00 9.14 5.80
CA PRO A 141 7.59 7.88 6.26
C PRO A 141 6.66 7.18 7.25
N ILE A 142 6.51 5.87 7.09
CA ILE A 142 5.64 5.04 7.93
C ILE A 142 6.50 4.20 8.87
N LYS A 143 6.21 4.24 10.16
CA LYS A 143 6.72 3.30 11.18
C LYS A 143 5.55 2.45 11.66
N ALA A 144 5.25 1.40 10.92
CA ALA A 144 4.13 0.50 11.21
C ALA A 144 4.33 -0.83 10.51
N HIS A 145 3.74 -1.88 11.04
CA HIS A 145 3.52 -3.13 10.34
C HIS A 145 2.14 -3.07 9.66
N ILE A 146 2.16 -3.06 8.34
CA ILE A 146 0.94 -3.11 7.52
C ILE A 146 0.60 -4.56 7.25
N ILE A 147 -0.57 -4.97 7.66
CA ILE A 147 -1.15 -6.27 7.34
C ILE A 147 -2.29 -6.04 6.34
N ALA A 148 -2.19 -6.62 5.16
CA ALA A 148 -3.15 -6.44 4.08
C ALA A 148 -3.66 -7.79 3.58
N ASN A 149 -4.94 -8.04 3.81
CA ASN A 149 -5.65 -9.21 3.31
C ASN A 149 -6.42 -8.82 2.04
N ARG A 150 -6.16 -9.53 0.94
CA ARG A 150 -6.74 -9.30 -0.39
C ARG A 150 -6.58 -7.85 -0.90
N PRO A 151 -5.39 -7.24 -0.79
CA PRO A 151 -5.19 -5.85 -1.19
C PRO A 151 -5.43 -5.63 -2.69
N GLY A 152 -5.88 -4.43 -3.03
CA GLY A 152 -6.04 -3.97 -4.41
C GLY A 152 -5.96 -2.45 -4.47
N HIS A 153 -5.55 -1.88 -5.61
CA HIS A 153 -5.25 -0.45 -5.75
C HIS A 153 -6.30 0.48 -5.14
N SER A 154 -7.60 0.26 -5.43
CA SER A 154 -8.64 1.14 -4.88
C SER A 154 -8.72 1.07 -3.36
N SER A 155 -8.65 -0.11 -2.75
CA SER A 155 -8.68 -0.29 -1.30
C SER A 155 -7.40 0.20 -0.64
N ASN A 156 -6.24 0.01 -1.28
CA ASN A 156 -4.95 0.53 -0.81
C ASN A 156 -4.99 2.08 -0.75
N VAL A 157 -5.52 2.73 -1.79
CA VAL A 157 -5.65 4.19 -1.84
C VAL A 157 -6.63 4.71 -0.78
N GLU A 158 -7.76 4.04 -0.55
CA GLU A 158 -8.69 4.40 0.52
C GLU A 158 -8.04 4.24 1.91
N PHE A 159 -7.29 3.18 2.11
CA PHE A 159 -6.54 2.99 3.35
C PHE A 159 -5.46 4.08 3.54
N ALA A 160 -4.73 4.43 2.47
CA ALA A 160 -3.79 5.54 2.49
C ALA A 160 -4.45 6.87 2.87
N ARG A 161 -5.65 7.16 2.33
CA ARG A 161 -6.44 8.34 2.70
C ARG A 161 -6.81 8.33 4.19
N LYS A 162 -7.23 7.18 4.72
CA LYS A 162 -7.57 7.03 6.14
C LYS A 162 -6.36 7.28 7.04
N ILE A 163 -5.20 6.74 6.69
CA ILE A 163 -3.95 7.01 7.42
C ILE A 163 -3.59 8.50 7.35
N LYS A 164 -3.68 9.13 6.18
CA LYS A 164 -3.40 10.56 6.00
C LYS A 164 -4.32 11.45 6.83
N GLN A 165 -5.60 11.11 6.91
CA GLN A 165 -6.57 11.81 7.77
C GLN A 165 -6.21 11.65 9.25
N TYR A 166 -5.83 10.45 9.68
CA TYR A 166 -5.37 10.18 11.04
C TYR A 166 -4.12 11.01 11.38
N ILE A 167 -3.12 11.06 10.49
CA ILE A 167 -1.92 11.87 10.68
C ILE A 167 -2.29 13.35 10.82
N LYS A 168 -3.14 13.89 9.94
CA LYS A 168 -3.58 15.27 10.01
C LYS A 168 -4.27 15.57 11.34
N LYS A 169 -5.21 14.73 11.76
CA LYS A 169 -5.94 14.90 13.02
C LYS A 169 -5.00 14.90 14.23
N ASN A 170 -4.02 14.01 14.25
CA ASN A 170 -3.09 13.90 15.38
C ASN A 170 -1.92 14.89 15.32
N LYS A 171 -1.62 15.47 14.14
CA LYS A 171 -0.60 16.51 14.02
C LYS A 171 -1.01 17.79 14.73
N HIS A 172 -2.30 18.09 14.79
CA HIS A 172 -2.84 19.23 15.53
C HIS A 172 -2.91 18.99 17.05
N THR A 173 -2.87 17.71 17.49
CA THR A 173 -2.91 17.36 18.91
C THR A 173 -1.54 17.04 19.50
N LYS A 174 -0.54 16.69 18.68
CA LYS A 174 0.83 16.54 19.11
C LYS A 174 1.50 17.91 19.21
N GLY A 175 1.71 18.37 20.41
CA GLY A 175 2.43 19.62 20.69
C GLY A 175 1.60 20.69 21.38
N ILE A 176 0.30 20.44 21.65
CA ILE A 176 -0.41 21.25 22.63
C ILE A 176 -0.18 20.60 23.99
N PRO A 177 0.66 21.17 24.87
CA PRO A 177 0.84 20.64 26.22
C PRO A 177 -0.53 20.62 26.90
N LEU A 178 -0.82 19.53 27.62
CA LEU A 178 -2.01 19.49 28.47
C LEU A 178 -1.87 20.60 29.51
N TYR A 179 -2.69 21.65 29.37
CA TYR A 179 -2.68 22.74 30.31
C TYR A 179 -3.03 22.23 31.71
N ASN A 180 -2.07 22.33 32.65
CA ASN A 180 -2.29 22.08 34.05
C ASN A 180 -2.35 23.45 34.77
N PRO A 181 -3.49 23.90 35.28
CA PRO A 181 -3.62 25.20 35.94
C PRO A 181 -2.79 25.30 37.23
N ASN A 182 -2.45 24.15 37.81
CA ASN A 182 -1.67 24.10 39.07
C ASN A 182 -0.15 24.05 38.84
N GLN A 183 0.28 23.95 37.57
CA GLN A 183 1.71 23.98 37.27
C GLN A 183 2.18 25.41 37.03
N PRO A 184 3.26 25.87 37.72
CA PRO A 184 3.78 27.20 37.47
C PRO A 184 4.26 27.34 36.04
N PRO A 185 4.00 28.49 35.36
CA PRO A 185 4.45 28.73 34.01
C PRO A 185 5.97 28.82 33.92
N VAL A 186 6.55 28.44 32.78
CA VAL A 186 7.98 28.63 32.49
C VAL A 186 8.32 30.14 32.45
N TYR A 187 7.39 30.92 31.83
CA TYR A 187 7.46 32.39 31.87
C TYR A 187 6.09 32.98 32.22
N THR A 188 6.09 33.88 33.20
CA THR A 188 4.92 34.68 33.58
C THR A 188 4.72 35.85 32.63
N GLN A 189 3.53 36.46 32.64
CA GLN A 189 3.23 37.66 31.86
C GLN A 189 4.28 38.78 32.13
N GLN A 190 4.64 39.03 33.38
CA GLN A 190 5.61 40.05 33.72
C GLN A 190 7.01 39.81 33.12
N GLN A 191 7.42 38.54 33.02
CA GLN A 191 8.69 38.18 32.38
C GLN A 191 8.60 38.33 30.84
N ILE A 192 7.48 38.00 30.25
CA ILE A 192 7.21 38.19 28.80
C ILE A 192 7.24 39.67 28.45
N GLU A 193 6.60 40.52 29.26
CA GLU A 193 6.60 42.00 29.09
C GLU A 193 8.00 42.62 29.21
N LYS A 194 8.88 42.04 30.00
CA LYS A 194 10.30 42.50 30.09
C LYS A 194 11.11 42.11 28.85
N THR A 195 10.71 41.04 28.15
CA THR A 195 11.43 40.49 27.01
C THR A 195 10.90 41.02 25.69
N LEU A 196 9.57 41.18 25.58
CA LEU A 196 8.89 41.63 24.37
C LEU A 196 8.36 43.05 24.54
N PRO A 197 8.43 43.91 23.52
CA PRO A 197 7.93 45.30 23.59
C PRO A 197 6.39 45.40 23.53
N HIS A 198 5.70 44.28 23.25
CA HIS A 198 4.26 44.24 23.08
C HIS A 198 3.51 44.53 24.39
N ARG A 199 2.46 45.31 24.29
CA ARG A 199 1.53 45.68 25.39
C ARG A 199 0.11 45.57 24.89
N TYR A 200 -0.85 45.62 25.80
CA TYR A 200 -2.26 45.67 25.43
C TYR A 200 -2.52 46.78 24.38
N PRO A 201 -3.27 46.53 23.30
CA PRO A 201 -4.03 45.32 23.01
C PRO A 201 -3.23 44.23 22.25
N PHE A 202 -1.94 44.39 22.01
CA PHE A 202 -1.13 43.50 21.20
C PHE A 202 -0.32 42.45 22.01
N LEU A 203 -0.50 42.39 23.31
CA LEU A 203 0.04 41.34 24.14
C LEU A 203 -0.87 40.10 24.00
N LEU A 204 -0.50 39.19 23.07
CA LEU A 204 -1.29 38.03 22.74
C LEU A 204 -0.89 36.76 23.50
N VAL A 205 0.13 36.82 24.37
CA VAL A 205 0.64 35.71 25.14
C VAL A 205 0.66 36.09 26.63
N ASP A 206 -0.18 35.42 27.43
CA ASP A 206 -0.28 35.67 28.88
C ASP A 206 0.77 34.91 29.68
N LYS A 207 1.18 33.74 29.22
CA LYS A 207 2.20 32.90 29.88
C LYS A 207 2.73 31.85 28.91
N ILE A 208 3.94 31.37 29.19
CA ILE A 208 4.54 30.22 28.50
C ILE A 208 4.54 29.05 29.47
N ILE A 209 3.87 27.95 29.08
CA ILE A 209 3.73 26.77 29.93
C ILE A 209 4.74 25.67 29.59
N GLU A 210 5.26 25.71 28.34
CA GLU A 210 6.30 24.79 27.89
C GLU A 210 7.16 25.48 26.84
N LEU A 211 8.46 25.20 26.85
CA LEU A 211 9.42 25.66 25.85
C LEU A 211 10.21 24.44 25.37
N ASN A 212 10.10 24.12 24.10
CA ASN A 212 10.82 22.99 23.49
C ASN A 212 11.82 23.51 22.47
N ALA A 213 13.07 23.06 22.53
CA ALA A 213 14.13 23.45 21.60
C ALA A 213 14.07 22.73 20.24
N GLU A 214 13.09 21.84 20.02
CA GLU A 214 12.99 20.98 18.85
C GLU A 214 11.97 21.47 17.79
N TYR A 215 11.59 22.76 17.82
CA TYR A 215 10.74 23.36 16.79
C TYR A 215 11.32 24.66 16.26
#